data_a303a596aba5e01e911c080214719626
#
_entry.id   a303a596aba5e01e911c080214719626
#
_cell.length_a   1.000
_cell.length_b   1.000
_cell.length_c   1.000
_cell.angle_alpha   90.00
_cell.angle_beta   90.00
_cell.angle_gamma   90.00
#
_symmetry.space_group_name_H-M   'P 1'
#
loop_
_entity.id
_entity.type
_entity.pdbx_description
1 polymer ?
#
loop_
_entity_poly.entity_id
_entity_poly.type
_entity_poly.pdbx_seq_one_letter_code
_entity_poly.pdbx_strand_id
1 'polypeptide(L)'
;MNAIRILSAQPWVGRLGSTLLHFVWEGVLIAAVYAVVRSRANAAKVRYLLGCAALAVMATAPLITWSLISPAVLEHSAAPLVAPVSTAASAVLRSVPSTFFTATGPVPTPFLPWVVAVWIAGAVAFWLRLIGGWIFAERLRFRLTRPAPPEWQQTLDRLRIRIRVSRPVRLLVSALVETPAVVGWLRPVVLTPVGALTGLPPEQIEALLLHELAHIRRHDYLMNVFQNIVEAVLFYHPAVWWISGHIRAERELCCDEAAVSVSGDAIAYARALAELESARPAHFKTVMAATGSSLKRRIARLLGQPQPASRTLSGPGIIAAAMLLTVTALAVWGQPAARPKFEVASVKPSQETRFMSVRPLPSRLTANASVRLLMQSAYTVQAFQIVDGPAWIHSEYYDIDAKTDGNVGRAETFLMLQSLLEDRFALKIHRESRDLPVYNLVAARGGVKLPPWKEGSCVESAPDGLLQSAGGRVAPPGAGPPAVAPCGGLRVMLDVGGAKMMGGKIAMPEFARTLSMTLGRPVTDKTGLTGLYDVKLDFLPDEVTAALPPPPPDAAATLDSKNPSILTALQEQLGLRLESAKGAVEVIVVDHVERPATN
;
A
#
# COMPACT_ATOMS: atom_id res chain seq x y z
N MET A 1 -6.16 19.15 9.22
CA MET A 1 -6.79 18.42 8.10
C MET A 1 -5.98 18.49 6.80
N ASN A 2 -5.26 19.57 6.50
CA ASN A 2 -4.51 19.69 5.22
C ASN A 2 -3.30 18.75 5.10
N ALA A 3 -2.55 18.46 6.18
CA ALA A 3 -1.37 17.60 6.13
C ALA A 3 -1.68 16.13 5.75
N ILE A 4 -2.80 15.59 6.22
CA ILE A 4 -3.20 14.21 5.91
C ILE A 4 -3.67 14.09 4.45
N ARG A 5 -4.33 15.12 3.90
CA ARG A 5 -4.70 15.16 2.48
C ARG A 5 -3.46 15.23 1.58
N ILE A 6 -2.42 15.96 1.99
CA ILE A 6 -1.14 16.01 1.27
C ILE A 6 -0.45 14.64 1.30
N LEU A 7 -0.45 13.97 2.48
CA LEU A 7 0.10 12.62 2.63
C LEU A 7 -0.67 11.59 1.78
N SER A 8 -2.01 11.66 1.75
CA SER A 8 -2.83 10.71 0.98
C SER A 8 -2.63 10.81 -0.53
N ALA A 9 -2.18 11.95 -1.03
CA ALA A 9 -1.87 12.16 -2.44
C ALA A 9 -0.50 11.59 -2.88
N GLN A 10 0.31 11.12 -1.94
CA GLN A 10 1.66 10.62 -2.24
C GLN A 10 1.65 9.10 -2.54
N PRO A 11 2.15 8.64 -3.71
CA PRO A 11 2.13 7.22 -4.10
C PRO A 11 2.87 6.31 -3.11
N TRP A 12 3.95 6.80 -2.48
CA TRP A 12 4.74 6.03 -1.52
C TRP A 12 3.99 5.72 -0.22
N VAL A 13 3.00 6.54 0.17
CA VAL A 13 2.21 6.34 1.40
C VAL A 13 1.37 5.09 1.32
N GLY A 14 0.70 4.86 0.18
CA GLY A 14 -0.05 3.63 -0.06
C GLY A 14 0.85 2.39 -0.02
N ARG A 15 2.01 2.47 -0.67
CA ARG A 15 3.00 1.39 -0.70
C ARG A 15 3.58 1.09 0.68
N LEU A 16 3.94 2.12 1.47
CA LEU A 16 4.44 1.96 2.82
C LEU A 16 3.38 1.37 3.75
N GLY A 17 2.17 1.93 3.73
CA GLY A 17 1.07 1.42 4.55
C GLY A 17 0.75 -0.04 4.27
N SER A 18 0.70 -0.44 3.00
CA SER A 18 0.53 -1.84 2.60
C SER A 18 1.67 -2.72 3.11
N THR A 19 2.93 -2.28 2.98
CA THR A 19 4.10 -3.01 3.49
C THR A 19 4.02 -3.21 5.00
N LEU A 20 3.65 -2.18 5.77
CA LEU A 20 3.49 -2.28 7.23
C LEU A 20 2.41 -3.29 7.63
N LEU A 21 1.30 -3.32 6.89
CA LEU A 21 0.21 -4.29 7.13
C LEU A 21 0.62 -5.72 6.76
N HIS A 22 1.30 -5.91 5.63
CA HIS A 22 1.82 -7.24 5.25
C HIS A 22 2.80 -7.77 6.28
N PHE A 23 3.67 -6.95 6.83
CA PHE A 23 4.62 -7.38 7.83
C PHE A 23 3.96 -7.91 9.12
N VAL A 24 2.70 -7.57 9.42
CA VAL A 24 1.99 -8.10 10.60
C VAL A 24 1.91 -9.62 10.56
N TRP A 25 1.52 -10.23 9.43
CA TRP A 25 1.47 -11.68 9.31
C TRP A 25 2.84 -12.31 9.01
N GLU A 26 3.69 -11.62 8.22
CA GLU A 26 5.06 -12.08 7.93
C GLU A 26 5.88 -12.23 9.22
N GLY A 27 5.83 -11.24 10.10
CA GLY A 27 6.51 -11.26 11.39
C GLY A 27 6.00 -12.38 12.31
N VAL A 28 4.69 -12.67 12.29
CA VAL A 28 4.12 -13.82 13.02
C VAL A 28 4.66 -15.14 12.47
N LEU A 29 4.72 -15.29 11.14
CA LEU A 29 5.24 -16.49 10.50
C LEU A 29 6.72 -16.73 10.84
N ILE A 30 7.55 -15.69 10.73
CA ILE A 30 8.97 -15.75 11.09
C ILE A 30 9.14 -16.15 12.56
N ALA A 31 8.33 -15.57 13.46
CA ALA A 31 8.36 -15.91 14.89
C ALA A 31 7.93 -17.34 15.17
N ALA A 32 6.93 -17.87 14.45
CA ALA A 32 6.48 -19.25 14.59
C ALA A 32 7.58 -20.24 14.15
N VAL A 33 8.22 -20.00 13.00
CA VAL A 33 9.37 -20.79 12.53
C VAL A 33 10.50 -20.73 13.55
N TYR A 34 10.84 -19.54 14.04
CA TYR A 34 11.86 -19.35 15.08
C TYR A 34 11.52 -20.15 16.34
N ALA A 35 10.27 -20.12 16.81
CA ALA A 35 9.84 -20.86 17.99
C ALA A 35 10.07 -22.38 17.85
N VAL A 36 9.69 -22.94 16.70
CA VAL A 36 9.85 -24.37 16.38
C VAL A 36 11.33 -24.76 16.30
N VAL A 37 12.15 -23.98 15.59
CA VAL A 37 13.59 -24.29 15.43
C VAL A 37 14.33 -24.13 16.75
N ARG A 38 14.03 -23.05 17.51
CA ARG A 38 14.61 -22.79 18.82
C ARG A 38 14.32 -23.91 19.83
N SER A 39 13.11 -24.50 19.81
CA SER A 39 12.74 -25.59 20.73
C SER A 39 13.59 -26.86 20.56
N ARG A 40 14.21 -27.03 19.39
CA ARG A 40 15.10 -28.17 19.09
C ARG A 40 16.57 -27.88 19.39
N ALA A 41 16.94 -26.63 19.67
CA ALA A 41 18.32 -26.23 19.93
C ALA A 41 18.64 -26.30 21.42
N ASN A 42 19.67 -27.09 21.81
CA ASN A 42 20.07 -27.27 23.21
C ASN A 42 21.13 -26.26 23.67
N ALA A 43 22.06 -25.85 22.78
CA ALA A 43 23.15 -24.95 23.10
C ALA A 43 22.70 -23.48 23.09
N ALA A 44 23.08 -22.68 24.10
CA ALA A 44 22.77 -21.25 24.19
C ALA A 44 23.30 -20.48 22.97
N LYS A 45 24.51 -20.82 22.51
CA LYS A 45 25.11 -20.19 21.32
C LYS A 45 24.27 -20.41 20.06
N VAL A 46 23.71 -21.60 19.88
CA VAL A 46 22.85 -21.90 18.70
C VAL A 46 21.54 -21.11 18.81
N ARG A 47 20.88 -21.09 19.97
CA ARG A 47 19.65 -20.32 20.18
C ARG A 47 19.86 -18.81 20.00
N TYR A 48 21.02 -18.31 20.45
CA TYR A 48 21.41 -16.91 20.21
C TYR A 48 21.54 -16.62 18.71
N LEU A 49 22.27 -17.43 17.95
CA LEU A 49 22.44 -17.26 16.50
C LEU A 49 21.13 -17.36 15.73
N LEU A 50 20.26 -18.32 16.12
CA LEU A 50 18.91 -18.44 15.54
C LEU A 50 18.07 -17.18 15.80
N GLY A 51 18.16 -16.61 16.99
CA GLY A 51 17.49 -15.35 17.30
C GLY A 51 17.99 -14.19 16.45
N CYS A 52 19.31 -14.05 16.32
CA CYS A 52 19.94 -13.03 15.47
C CYS A 52 19.52 -13.18 14.01
N ALA A 53 19.51 -14.41 13.48
CA ALA A 53 19.08 -14.71 12.12
C ALA A 53 17.58 -14.37 11.92
N ALA A 54 16.72 -14.77 12.86
CA ALA A 54 15.30 -14.46 12.80
C ALA A 54 15.03 -12.93 12.81
N LEU A 55 15.76 -12.19 13.66
CA LEU A 55 15.65 -10.74 13.71
C LEU A 55 16.16 -10.08 12.42
N ALA A 56 17.23 -10.61 11.79
CA ALA A 56 17.73 -10.14 10.50
C ALA A 56 16.71 -10.40 9.38
N VAL A 57 16.05 -11.57 9.37
CA VAL A 57 14.96 -11.86 8.43
C VAL A 57 13.78 -10.90 8.65
N MET A 58 13.41 -10.61 9.90
CA MET A 58 12.37 -9.60 10.19
C MET A 58 12.74 -8.20 9.70
N ALA A 59 14.02 -7.82 9.78
CA ALA A 59 14.48 -6.52 9.29
C ALA A 59 14.47 -6.43 7.76
N THR A 60 14.69 -7.54 7.04
CA THR A 60 14.74 -7.59 5.58
C THR A 60 13.37 -7.85 4.93
N ALA A 61 12.46 -8.55 5.59
CA ALA A 61 11.14 -8.89 5.06
C ALA A 61 10.35 -7.65 4.55
N PRO A 62 10.22 -6.54 5.30
CA PRO A 62 9.52 -5.36 4.79
C PRO A 62 10.19 -4.74 3.56
N LEU A 63 11.51 -4.84 3.43
CA LEU A 63 12.24 -4.33 2.26
C LEU A 63 11.94 -5.16 1.01
N ILE A 64 11.85 -6.48 1.18
CA ILE A 64 11.47 -7.41 0.12
C ILE A 64 10.02 -7.15 -0.29
N THR A 65 9.10 -7.08 0.67
CA THR A 65 7.68 -6.80 0.43
C THR A 65 7.52 -5.44 -0.27
N TRP A 66 8.24 -4.41 0.17
CA TRP A 66 8.29 -3.12 -0.52
C TRP A 66 8.73 -3.23 -1.98
N SER A 67 9.75 -4.05 -2.28
CA SER A 67 10.26 -4.23 -3.65
C SER A 67 9.29 -4.99 -4.55
N LEU A 68 8.49 -5.89 -3.98
CA LEU A 68 7.50 -6.69 -4.70
C LEU A 68 6.18 -5.95 -4.97
N ILE A 69 5.81 -4.98 -4.13
CA ILE A 69 4.65 -4.11 -4.35
C ILE A 69 5.00 -3.13 -5.47
N SER A 70 4.63 -3.47 -6.71
CA SER A 70 4.92 -2.65 -7.90
C SER A 70 4.15 -1.32 -7.88
N PRO A 71 4.75 -0.19 -8.27
CA PRO A 71 4.03 1.09 -8.41
C PRO A 71 2.95 1.05 -9.49
N ALA A 72 3.02 0.13 -10.45
CA ALA A 72 2.05 0.00 -11.55
C ALA A 72 0.62 -0.37 -11.12
N VAL A 73 0.41 -0.83 -9.89
CA VAL A 73 -0.94 -1.12 -9.36
C VAL A 73 -1.64 0.15 -8.83
N LEU A 74 -0.90 1.23 -8.61
CA LEU A 74 -1.44 2.50 -8.10
C LEU A 74 -1.63 3.57 -9.18
N GLU A 75 -1.11 3.36 -10.40
CA GLU A 75 -1.18 4.31 -11.52
C GLU A 75 -2.22 3.94 -12.58
N HIS A 76 -3.43 3.57 -12.19
CA HIS A 76 -4.54 3.57 -13.17
C HIS A 76 -5.13 4.98 -13.34
N SER A 77 -4.29 5.99 -13.29
CA SER A 77 -4.69 7.36 -13.67
C SER A 77 -3.51 8.19 -14.17
N ALA A 78 -2.75 7.71 -15.14
CA ALA A 78 -1.97 8.48 -16.12
C ALA A 78 -0.84 7.61 -16.71
N ALA A 79 -1.02 7.09 -17.91
CA ALA A 79 0.08 6.57 -18.73
C ALA A 79 0.85 7.74 -19.35
N PRO A 80 2.13 7.62 -19.81
CA PRO A 80 2.42 6.84 -21.00
C PRO A 80 3.75 6.05 -21.01
N LEU A 81 3.70 4.99 -21.80
CA LEU A 81 4.71 4.24 -22.54
C LEU A 81 6.14 4.81 -22.60
N VAL A 82 7.11 4.02 -22.15
CA VAL A 82 8.27 3.55 -22.91
C VAL A 82 8.91 2.38 -22.17
N ALA A 83 8.96 1.22 -22.80
CA ALA A 83 9.76 0.08 -22.35
C ALA A 83 11.21 0.24 -22.81
N PRO A 84 12.18 -0.31 -22.06
CA PRO A 84 13.21 -1.09 -22.72
C PRO A 84 13.33 -2.51 -22.15
N VAL A 85 13.49 -3.40 -23.08
CA VAL A 85 13.88 -4.80 -23.00
C VAL A 85 15.20 -4.99 -22.24
N SER A 86 15.23 -5.96 -21.29
CA SER A 86 16.43 -6.77 -21.01
C SER A 86 16.04 -7.90 -20.05
N THR A 87 15.84 -9.00 -20.50
CA THR A 87 16.44 -10.32 -20.74
C THR A 87 17.18 -10.95 -19.56
N ALA A 88 16.80 -12.18 -19.31
CA ALA A 88 17.59 -13.35 -18.88
C ALA A 88 17.75 -13.71 -17.40
N ALA A 89 17.40 -12.90 -16.42
CA ALA A 89 17.52 -13.36 -15.01
C ALA A 89 16.19 -13.80 -14.34
N SER A 90 15.06 -13.70 -15.04
CA SER A 90 13.71 -13.90 -14.48
C SER A 90 13.13 -15.32 -14.65
N ALA A 91 13.89 -16.24 -15.19
CA ALA A 91 13.37 -17.57 -15.57
C ALA A 91 13.33 -18.59 -14.42
N VAL A 92 14.11 -18.41 -13.36
CA VAL A 92 14.25 -19.40 -12.27
C VAL A 92 13.26 -19.19 -11.11
N LEU A 93 12.66 -18.00 -10.99
CA LEU A 93 11.68 -17.70 -9.92
C LEU A 93 10.20 -17.87 -10.35
N ARG A 94 9.93 -18.36 -11.55
CA ARG A 94 8.56 -18.53 -12.09
C ARG A 94 7.88 -19.88 -11.77
N SER A 95 8.49 -20.74 -10.98
CA SER A 95 7.90 -22.05 -10.63
C SER A 95 7.15 -22.09 -9.29
N VAL A 96 6.94 -20.97 -8.62
CA VAL A 96 6.04 -20.90 -7.47
C VAL A 96 4.66 -20.48 -7.99
N PRO A 97 3.58 -21.26 -7.71
CA PRO A 97 2.24 -20.90 -8.18
C PRO A 97 1.86 -19.51 -7.68
N SER A 98 1.66 -18.59 -8.60
CA SER A 98 1.30 -17.18 -8.35
C SER A 98 -0.08 -16.98 -7.70
N THR A 99 -0.82 -18.06 -7.45
CA THR A 99 -2.17 -18.04 -6.87
C THR A 99 -2.22 -17.56 -5.41
N PHE A 100 -1.11 -17.54 -4.67
CA PHE A 100 -1.07 -16.99 -3.31
C PHE A 100 -0.88 -15.47 -3.24
N PHE A 101 -0.43 -14.82 -4.33
CA PHE A 101 -0.10 -13.39 -4.33
C PHE A 101 -1.11 -12.50 -5.05
N THR A 102 -2.10 -13.07 -5.76
CA THR A 102 -3.08 -12.30 -6.54
C THR A 102 -4.33 -11.87 -5.75
N ALA A 103 -4.39 -12.17 -4.47
CA ALA A 103 -5.58 -11.86 -3.64
C ALA A 103 -5.59 -10.46 -3.01
N THR A 104 -4.64 -9.58 -3.35
CA THR A 104 -4.64 -8.21 -2.83
C THR A 104 -4.99 -7.22 -3.93
N GLY A 105 -6.27 -7.13 -4.25
CA GLY A 105 -6.81 -5.92 -4.86
C GLY A 105 -6.49 -4.71 -3.97
N PRO A 106 -6.42 -3.48 -4.51
CA PRO A 106 -6.12 -2.30 -3.71
C PRO A 106 -7.15 -2.19 -2.59
N VAL A 107 -6.71 -2.35 -1.35
CA VAL A 107 -7.51 -2.07 -0.16
C VAL A 107 -7.99 -0.62 -0.27
N PRO A 108 -9.31 -0.33 -0.29
CA PRO A 108 -9.79 1.05 -0.34
C PRO A 108 -9.36 1.76 0.95
N THR A 109 -8.59 2.81 0.81
CA THR A 109 -7.58 3.17 1.79
C THR A 109 -7.72 4.57 2.41
N PRO A 110 -8.86 4.98 2.96
CA PRO A 110 -8.91 6.24 3.71
C PRO A 110 -8.09 6.18 5.01
N PHE A 111 -7.75 4.99 5.52
CA PHE A 111 -7.02 4.84 6.78
C PHE A 111 -5.49 4.62 6.63
N LEU A 112 -4.98 4.23 5.45
CA LEU A 112 -3.53 4.02 5.23
C LEU A 112 -2.67 5.24 5.57
N PRO A 113 -3.04 6.48 5.22
CA PRO A 113 -2.28 7.66 5.63
C PRO A 113 -2.18 7.80 7.15
N TRP A 114 -3.23 7.40 7.89
CA TRP A 114 -3.21 7.39 9.35
C TRP A 114 -2.28 6.32 9.91
N VAL A 115 -2.28 5.11 9.34
CA VAL A 115 -1.34 4.04 9.73
C VAL A 115 0.10 4.52 9.55
N VAL A 116 0.40 5.12 8.41
CA VAL A 116 1.75 5.66 8.13
C VAL A 116 2.09 6.82 9.07
N ALA A 117 1.17 7.74 9.33
CA ALA A 117 1.40 8.85 10.24
C ALA A 117 1.69 8.39 11.68
N VAL A 118 0.91 7.44 12.20
CA VAL A 118 1.12 6.82 13.53
C VAL A 118 2.46 6.09 13.57
N TRP A 119 2.79 5.34 12.51
CA TRP A 119 4.08 4.66 12.43
C TRP A 119 5.25 5.65 12.40
N ILE A 120 5.19 6.73 11.62
CA ILE A 120 6.23 7.77 11.61
C ILE A 120 6.40 8.38 13.00
N ALA A 121 5.30 8.77 13.65
CA ALA A 121 5.33 9.37 14.98
C ALA A 121 5.96 8.42 16.02
N GLY A 122 5.57 7.14 15.98
CA GLY A 122 6.15 6.11 16.85
C GLY A 122 7.63 5.87 16.55
N ALA A 123 8.02 5.71 15.30
CA ALA A 123 9.42 5.55 14.91
C ALA A 123 10.28 6.73 15.36
N VAL A 124 9.81 7.96 15.16
CA VAL A 124 10.52 9.17 15.64
C VAL A 124 10.68 9.15 17.15
N ALA A 125 9.63 8.80 17.91
CA ALA A 125 9.70 8.70 19.37
C ALA A 125 10.74 7.66 19.83
N PHE A 126 10.78 6.48 19.19
CA PHE A 126 11.78 5.45 19.49
C PHE A 126 13.20 5.87 19.08
N TRP A 127 13.36 6.57 17.96
CA TRP A 127 14.66 7.13 17.57
C TRP A 127 15.15 8.20 18.54
N LEU A 128 14.29 9.11 18.99
CA LEU A 128 14.64 10.10 20.02
C LEU A 128 15.04 9.42 21.33
N ARG A 129 14.32 8.38 21.74
CA ARG A 129 14.69 7.56 22.91
C ARG A 129 16.04 6.88 22.72
N LEU A 130 16.34 6.33 21.55
CA LEU A 130 17.60 5.66 21.23
C LEU A 130 18.77 6.65 21.28
N ILE A 131 18.63 7.81 20.64
CA ILE A 131 19.63 8.88 20.63
C ILE A 131 19.84 9.41 22.05
N GLY A 132 18.77 9.66 22.80
CA GLY A 132 18.84 10.09 24.21
C GLY A 132 19.55 9.07 25.08
N GLY A 133 19.26 7.79 24.93
CA GLY A 133 19.92 6.69 25.63
C GLY A 133 21.41 6.58 25.28
N TRP A 134 21.74 6.75 24.00
CA TRP A 134 23.14 6.76 23.57
C TRP A 134 23.93 7.97 24.15
N ILE A 135 23.35 9.18 24.08
CA ILE A 135 23.95 10.37 24.66
C ILE A 135 24.14 10.20 26.18
N PHE A 136 23.14 9.62 26.85
CA PHE A 136 23.22 9.34 28.29
C PHE A 136 24.35 8.34 28.60
N ALA A 137 24.43 7.23 27.88
CA ALA A 137 25.49 6.23 28.03
C ALA A 137 26.89 6.83 27.80
N GLU A 138 27.03 7.70 26.76
CA GLU A 138 28.30 8.36 26.50
C GLU A 138 28.65 9.36 27.61
N ARG A 139 27.66 10.09 28.16
CA ARG A 139 27.89 10.99 29.32
C ARG A 139 28.31 10.24 30.59
N LEU A 140 27.85 9.00 30.79
CA LEU A 140 28.27 8.17 31.92
C LEU A 140 29.78 7.89 31.91
N ARG A 141 30.44 7.89 30.75
CA ARG A 141 31.91 7.70 30.65
C ARG A 141 32.73 8.86 31.22
N PHE A 142 32.14 10.07 31.24
CA PHE A 142 32.87 11.30 31.59
C PHE A 142 32.36 11.95 32.88
N ARG A 143 31.17 11.57 33.36
CA ARG A 143 30.60 12.17 34.57
C ARG A 143 30.75 11.23 35.74
N LEU A 144 31.33 11.77 36.86
CA LEU A 144 31.50 11.06 38.13
C LEU A 144 32.21 9.72 37.98
N THR A 145 33.18 9.63 37.06
CA THR A 145 34.01 8.45 36.83
C THR A 145 35.46 8.77 37.27
N ARG A 146 36.10 7.78 37.86
CA ARG A 146 37.51 7.83 38.22
C ARG A 146 38.21 6.59 37.68
N PRO A 147 39.52 6.67 37.33
CA PRO A 147 40.29 5.47 37.03
C PRO A 147 40.22 4.49 38.20
N ALA A 148 40.12 3.21 37.90
CA ALA A 148 40.19 2.18 38.93
C ALA A 148 41.58 2.12 39.53
N PRO A 149 41.73 1.59 40.77
CA PRO A 149 43.03 1.30 41.34
C PRO A 149 43.90 0.49 40.38
N PRO A 150 45.24 0.77 40.34
CA PRO A 150 46.15 0.11 39.38
C PRO A 150 46.12 -1.41 39.42
N GLU A 151 45.91 -1.99 40.58
CA GLU A 151 45.77 -3.44 40.84
C GLU A 151 44.62 -4.05 40.03
N TRP A 152 43.47 -3.39 40.01
CA TRP A 152 42.30 -3.87 39.27
C TRP A 152 42.43 -3.65 37.74
N GLN A 153 43.14 -2.59 37.32
CA GLN A 153 43.45 -2.43 35.90
C GLN A 153 44.42 -3.50 35.44
N GLN A 154 45.45 -3.85 36.23
CA GLN A 154 46.37 -4.96 35.93
C GLN A 154 45.65 -6.31 35.91
N THR A 155 44.73 -6.53 36.83
CA THR A 155 43.89 -7.73 36.84
C THR A 155 43.03 -7.79 35.60
N LEU A 156 42.35 -6.72 35.20
CA LEU A 156 41.59 -6.65 33.96
C LEU A 156 42.47 -6.96 32.74
N ASP A 157 43.68 -6.45 32.67
CA ASP A 157 44.62 -6.69 31.58
C ASP A 157 45.06 -8.16 31.51
N ARG A 158 45.30 -8.81 32.66
CA ARG A 158 45.54 -10.27 32.71
C ARG A 158 44.34 -11.07 32.23
N LEU A 159 43.13 -10.74 32.70
CA LEU A 159 41.88 -11.41 32.31
C LEU A 159 41.56 -11.19 30.85
N ARG A 160 41.84 -10.01 30.31
CA ARG A 160 41.67 -9.65 28.90
C ARG A 160 42.50 -10.58 27.99
N ILE A 161 43.75 -10.88 28.35
CA ILE A 161 44.61 -11.79 27.62
C ILE A 161 44.06 -13.23 27.68
N ARG A 162 43.63 -13.68 28.87
CA ARG A 162 43.07 -15.01 29.09
C ARG A 162 41.83 -15.26 28.28
N ILE A 163 40.92 -14.26 28.18
CA ILE A 163 39.68 -14.39 27.37
C ILE A 163 39.89 -14.05 25.90
N ARG A 164 41.13 -13.74 25.46
CA ARG A 164 41.52 -13.39 24.09
C ARG A 164 40.84 -12.13 23.54
N VAL A 165 40.78 -11.05 24.30
CA VAL A 165 40.35 -9.72 23.83
C VAL A 165 41.61 -8.94 23.43
N SER A 166 41.76 -8.63 22.14
CA SER A 166 42.93 -7.95 21.58
C SER A 166 42.96 -6.44 21.84
N ARG A 167 41.81 -5.81 22.05
CA ARG A 167 41.66 -4.37 22.21
C ARG A 167 42.00 -3.95 23.65
N PRO A 168 42.66 -2.79 23.86
CA PRO A 168 42.86 -2.25 25.22
C PRO A 168 41.50 -1.87 25.82
N VAL A 169 41.28 -2.26 27.07
CA VAL A 169 40.08 -1.98 27.85
C VAL A 169 40.45 -1.19 29.08
N ARG A 170 39.77 -0.09 29.34
CA ARG A 170 39.96 0.71 30.54
C ARG A 170 38.90 0.34 31.58
N LEU A 171 39.32 0.27 32.84
CA LEU A 171 38.44 0.11 33.98
C LEU A 171 38.23 1.48 34.66
N LEU A 172 36.98 1.90 34.74
CA LEU A 172 36.59 3.11 35.44
C LEU A 172 35.62 2.75 36.57
N VAL A 173 35.78 3.42 37.69
CA VAL A 173 34.84 3.34 38.80
C VAL A 173 33.85 4.49 38.70
N SER A 174 32.56 4.18 38.77
CA SER A 174 31.47 5.15 38.64
C SER A 174 30.55 5.12 39.85
N ALA A 175 30.16 6.29 40.32
CA ALA A 175 29.11 6.42 41.34
C ALA A 175 27.69 6.36 40.78
N LEU A 176 27.55 6.40 39.46
CA LEU A 176 26.24 6.42 38.76
C LEU A 176 25.76 5.06 38.28
N VAL A 177 26.64 4.08 38.19
CA VAL A 177 26.29 2.72 37.77
C VAL A 177 26.10 1.81 38.96
N GLU A 178 25.06 0.99 38.93
CA GLU A 178 24.73 0.02 39.99
C GLU A 178 25.26 -1.38 39.69
N THR A 179 25.48 -1.68 38.40
CA THR A 179 26.04 -2.94 37.93
C THR A 179 27.20 -2.66 36.98
N PRO A 180 28.22 -3.54 36.94
CA PRO A 180 29.22 -3.45 35.89
C PRO A 180 28.59 -3.35 34.51
N ALA A 181 29.16 -2.54 33.63
CA ALA A 181 28.66 -2.34 32.29
C ALA A 181 29.77 -1.94 31.32
N VAL A 182 29.67 -2.41 30.07
CA VAL A 182 30.59 -2.01 29.00
C VAL A 182 29.98 -0.87 28.19
N VAL A 183 30.74 0.21 28.01
CA VAL A 183 30.36 1.36 27.20
C VAL A 183 31.42 1.61 26.12
N GLY A 184 30.96 1.85 24.90
CA GLY A 184 31.79 2.18 23.75
C GLY A 184 32.23 0.98 22.93
N TRP A 185 32.33 1.20 21.60
CA TRP A 185 32.68 0.16 20.63
C TRP A 185 34.16 0.19 20.22
N LEU A 186 34.68 1.38 19.84
CA LEU A 186 36.07 1.51 19.37
C LEU A 186 37.09 1.48 20.53
N ARG A 187 36.73 2.10 21.63
CA ARG A 187 37.54 2.16 22.86
C ARG A 187 36.65 1.70 24.02
N PRO A 188 36.47 0.40 24.21
CA PRO A 188 35.60 -0.11 25.25
C PRO A 188 36.10 0.25 26.63
N VAL A 189 35.16 0.67 27.47
CA VAL A 189 35.41 1.00 28.88
C VAL A 189 34.48 0.15 29.72
N VAL A 190 35.02 -0.53 30.74
CA VAL A 190 34.23 -1.21 31.76
C VAL A 190 33.97 -0.22 32.88
N LEU A 191 32.71 0.09 33.15
CA LEU A 191 32.27 0.88 34.28
C LEU A 191 31.89 -0.08 35.40
N THR A 192 32.46 0.13 36.60
CA THR A 192 32.20 -0.69 37.79
C THR A 192 31.70 0.18 38.92
N PRO A 193 30.66 -0.23 39.68
CA PRO A 193 30.20 0.49 40.87
C PRO A 193 31.32 0.56 41.91
N VAL A 194 31.38 1.65 42.66
CA VAL A 194 32.33 1.80 43.78
C VAL A 194 32.19 0.64 44.78
N GLY A 195 30.94 0.31 45.16
CA GLY A 195 30.66 -0.75 46.14
C GLY A 195 31.04 -2.16 45.67
N ALA A 196 31.14 -2.41 44.38
CA ALA A 196 31.54 -3.73 43.88
C ALA A 196 33.02 -4.02 44.15
N LEU A 197 33.90 -3.01 43.99
CA LEU A 197 35.33 -3.19 44.19
C LEU A 197 35.74 -3.23 45.69
N THR A 198 34.90 -2.74 46.59
CA THR A 198 35.18 -2.69 48.02
C THR A 198 34.43 -3.73 48.85
N GLY A 199 33.34 -4.28 48.30
CA GLY A 199 32.44 -5.16 49.04
C GLY A 199 32.46 -6.64 48.61
N LEU A 200 33.11 -6.97 47.48
CA LEU A 200 33.16 -8.34 46.98
C LEU A 200 34.57 -8.95 47.11
N PRO A 201 34.68 -10.28 47.34
CA PRO A 201 35.96 -10.98 47.28
C PRO A 201 36.62 -10.85 45.89
N PRO A 202 37.97 -10.85 45.80
CA PRO A 202 38.69 -10.72 44.53
C PRO A 202 38.25 -11.71 43.43
N GLU A 203 38.00 -12.94 43.80
CA GLU A 203 37.58 -14.03 42.87
C GLU A 203 36.23 -13.70 42.23
N GLN A 204 35.33 -13.09 43.01
CA GLN A 204 34.01 -12.69 42.50
C GLN A 204 34.12 -11.47 41.58
N ILE A 205 34.98 -10.53 41.87
CA ILE A 205 35.25 -9.36 41.01
C ILE A 205 35.86 -9.84 39.69
N GLU A 206 36.85 -10.75 39.73
CA GLU A 206 37.46 -11.33 38.54
C GLU A 206 36.40 -12.02 37.65
N ALA A 207 35.49 -12.75 38.26
CA ALA A 207 34.41 -13.44 37.54
C ALA A 207 33.46 -12.45 36.86
N LEU A 208 33.09 -11.35 37.50
CA LEU A 208 32.28 -10.27 36.92
C LEU A 208 33.03 -9.54 35.78
N LEU A 209 34.33 -9.26 35.97
CA LEU A 209 35.15 -8.64 34.92
C LEU A 209 35.29 -9.57 33.68
N LEU A 210 35.42 -10.88 33.89
CA LEU A 210 35.41 -11.86 32.81
C LEU A 210 34.09 -11.83 32.04
N HIS A 211 32.93 -11.67 32.71
CA HIS A 211 31.65 -11.55 32.08
C HIS A 211 31.60 -10.30 31.18
N GLU A 212 32.04 -9.14 31.69
CA GLU A 212 32.09 -7.90 30.90
C GLU A 212 33.04 -8.02 29.70
N LEU A 213 34.19 -8.68 29.88
CA LEU A 213 35.12 -8.94 28.80
C LEU A 213 34.54 -9.92 27.76
N ALA A 214 33.68 -10.84 28.17
CA ALA A 214 32.97 -11.73 27.22
C ALA A 214 32.05 -10.93 26.28
N HIS A 215 31.34 -9.92 26.76
CA HIS A 215 30.57 -9.00 25.93
C HIS A 215 31.44 -8.29 24.88
N ILE A 216 32.63 -7.80 25.30
CA ILE A 216 33.58 -7.15 24.38
C ILE A 216 34.08 -8.13 23.32
N ARG A 217 34.46 -9.35 23.70
CA ARG A 217 34.96 -10.39 22.82
C ARG A 217 33.93 -10.77 21.74
N ARG A 218 32.67 -10.81 22.12
CA ARG A 218 31.54 -11.21 21.26
C ARG A 218 31.00 -10.06 20.40
N HIS A 219 31.47 -8.85 20.58
CA HIS A 219 30.96 -7.64 19.93
C HIS A 219 29.47 -7.40 20.20
N ASP A 220 29.00 -7.76 21.39
CA ASP A 220 27.59 -7.67 21.78
C ASP A 220 27.02 -6.25 21.68
N TYR A 221 27.89 -5.22 21.74
CA TYR A 221 27.50 -3.83 21.51
C TYR A 221 26.89 -3.62 20.11
N LEU A 222 27.51 -4.20 19.05
CA LEU A 222 26.99 -4.06 17.68
C LEU A 222 25.64 -4.74 17.54
N MET A 223 25.50 -5.93 18.12
CA MET A 223 24.22 -6.63 18.12
C MET A 223 23.13 -5.84 18.88
N ASN A 224 23.50 -5.18 19.96
CA ASN A 224 22.59 -4.33 20.72
C ASN A 224 22.13 -3.12 19.90
N VAL A 225 23.03 -2.47 19.16
CA VAL A 225 22.70 -1.37 18.25
C VAL A 225 21.75 -1.87 17.16
N PHE A 226 22.06 -3.01 16.52
CA PHE A 226 21.19 -3.61 15.51
C PHE A 226 19.79 -3.93 16.06
N GLN A 227 19.69 -4.56 17.25
CA GLN A 227 18.42 -4.83 17.90
C GLN A 227 17.62 -3.55 18.14
N ASN A 228 18.25 -2.50 18.67
CA ASN A 228 17.59 -1.23 18.95
C ASN A 228 17.07 -0.55 17.68
N ILE A 229 17.81 -0.64 16.56
CA ILE A 229 17.37 -0.10 15.26
C ILE A 229 16.14 -0.86 14.78
N VAL A 230 16.17 -2.20 14.82
CA VAL A 230 15.03 -3.03 14.38
C VAL A 230 13.82 -2.80 15.29
N GLU A 231 14.02 -2.74 16.61
CA GLU A 231 12.97 -2.43 17.59
C GLU A 231 12.37 -1.02 17.36
N ALA A 232 13.18 -0.03 16.96
CA ALA A 232 12.68 1.32 16.68
C ALA A 232 11.89 1.42 15.39
N VAL A 233 12.24 0.65 14.34
CA VAL A 233 11.53 0.66 13.05
C VAL A 233 10.28 -0.21 13.11
N LEU A 234 10.38 -1.39 13.72
CA LEU A 234 9.31 -2.38 13.80
C LEU A 234 8.65 -2.43 15.19
N PHE A 235 8.61 -1.28 15.89
CA PHE A 235 8.17 -1.15 17.28
C PHE A 235 6.74 -1.65 17.52
N TYR A 236 5.89 -1.60 16.51
CA TYR A 236 4.49 -2.00 16.58
C TYR A 236 4.28 -3.53 16.57
N HIS A 237 5.34 -4.32 16.24
CA HIS A 237 5.20 -5.76 16.08
C HIS A 237 5.64 -6.54 17.33
N PRO A 238 4.72 -7.26 18.04
CA PRO A 238 5.05 -7.96 19.29
C PRO A 238 6.14 -9.02 19.15
N ALA A 239 6.21 -9.71 18.00
CA ALA A 239 7.20 -10.76 17.77
C ALA A 239 8.64 -10.22 17.74
N VAL A 240 8.85 -8.98 17.31
CA VAL A 240 10.17 -8.32 17.34
C VAL A 240 10.66 -8.20 18.78
N TRP A 241 9.81 -7.72 19.68
CA TRP A 241 10.11 -7.60 21.12
C TRP A 241 10.35 -8.96 21.77
N TRP A 242 9.56 -9.95 21.37
CA TRP A 242 9.67 -11.32 21.88
C TRP A 242 10.99 -11.96 21.47
N ILE A 243 11.38 -11.92 20.19
CA ILE A 243 12.67 -12.44 19.68
C ILE A 243 13.84 -11.69 20.31
N SER A 244 13.76 -10.37 20.34
CA SER A 244 14.77 -9.52 20.96
C SER A 244 14.99 -9.83 22.45
N GLY A 245 13.92 -10.09 23.18
CA GLY A 245 13.99 -10.56 24.56
C GLY A 245 14.74 -11.88 24.71
N HIS A 246 14.52 -12.83 23.79
CA HIS A 246 15.25 -14.08 23.76
C HIS A 246 16.73 -13.89 23.42
N ILE A 247 17.06 -13.05 22.43
CA ILE A 247 18.44 -12.75 22.07
C ILE A 247 19.19 -12.18 23.29
N ARG A 248 18.57 -11.24 24.02
CA ARG A 248 19.15 -10.69 25.26
C ARG A 248 19.40 -11.78 26.30
N ALA A 249 18.42 -12.64 26.55
CA ALA A 249 18.54 -13.72 27.53
C ALA A 249 19.61 -14.76 27.15
N GLU A 250 19.67 -15.20 25.87
CA GLU A 250 20.66 -16.17 25.42
C GLU A 250 22.08 -15.55 25.35
N ARG A 251 22.18 -14.24 25.11
CA ARG A 251 23.43 -13.49 25.16
C ARG A 251 24.06 -13.55 26.55
N GLU A 252 23.29 -13.30 27.60
CA GLU A 252 23.73 -13.39 28.98
C GLU A 252 24.26 -14.79 29.30
N LEU A 253 23.50 -15.83 28.92
CA LEU A 253 23.94 -17.22 29.12
C LEU A 253 25.27 -17.56 28.41
N CYS A 254 25.46 -17.02 27.19
CA CYS A 254 26.71 -17.20 26.47
C CYS A 254 27.90 -16.49 27.14
N CYS A 255 27.67 -15.31 27.74
CA CYS A 255 28.71 -14.59 28.47
C CYS A 255 29.01 -15.27 29.79
N ASP A 256 28.01 -15.81 30.50
CA ASP A 256 28.19 -16.64 31.69
C ASP A 256 29.06 -17.89 31.40
N GLU A 257 28.70 -18.62 30.34
CA GLU A 257 29.47 -19.81 29.90
C GLU A 257 30.93 -19.44 29.55
N ALA A 258 31.16 -18.28 28.89
CA ALA A 258 32.49 -17.82 28.58
C ALA A 258 33.29 -17.40 29.82
N ALA A 259 32.66 -16.71 30.79
CA ALA A 259 33.31 -16.32 32.03
C ALA A 259 33.71 -17.55 32.86
N VAL A 260 32.79 -18.50 33.06
CA VAL A 260 33.06 -19.74 33.80
C VAL A 260 34.11 -20.61 33.11
N SER A 261 34.12 -20.68 31.77
CA SER A 261 35.15 -21.43 31.04
C SER A 261 36.58 -20.94 31.27
N VAL A 262 36.75 -19.68 31.67
CA VAL A 262 38.04 -19.05 31.94
C VAL A 262 38.36 -19.01 33.45
N SER A 263 37.36 -18.75 34.31
CA SER A 263 37.54 -18.71 35.78
C SER A 263 37.71 -20.12 36.37
N GLY A 264 36.98 -21.11 35.84
CA GLY A 264 36.92 -22.49 36.33
C GLY A 264 36.01 -22.71 37.54
N ASP A 265 35.44 -21.62 38.14
CA ASP A 265 34.58 -21.72 39.31
C ASP A 265 33.17 -21.14 39.08
N ALA A 266 32.26 -22.03 38.75
CA ALA A 266 30.84 -21.70 38.54
C ALA A 266 30.13 -21.29 39.84
N ILE A 267 30.60 -21.78 41.01
CA ILE A 267 29.95 -21.51 42.28
C ILE A 267 30.30 -20.09 42.75
N ALA A 268 31.58 -19.73 42.71
CA ALA A 268 32.03 -18.34 43.03
C ALA A 268 31.32 -17.34 42.12
N TYR A 269 31.21 -17.63 40.84
CA TYR A 269 30.52 -16.77 39.89
C TYR A 269 29.00 -16.66 40.18
N ALA A 270 28.31 -17.77 40.50
CA ALA A 270 26.92 -17.75 40.87
C ALA A 270 26.65 -16.93 42.15
N ARG A 271 27.55 -17.01 43.13
CA ARG A 271 27.52 -16.18 44.36
C ARG A 271 27.70 -14.71 44.02
N ALA A 272 28.67 -14.35 43.20
CA ALA A 272 28.88 -12.97 42.76
C ALA A 272 27.64 -12.36 42.12
N LEU A 273 26.96 -13.10 41.27
CA LEU A 273 25.69 -12.68 40.66
C LEU A 273 24.58 -12.49 41.71
N ALA A 274 24.47 -13.39 42.69
CA ALA A 274 23.46 -13.29 43.74
C ALA A 274 23.73 -12.12 44.71
N GLU A 275 24.97 -11.89 45.09
CA GLU A 275 25.37 -10.78 45.95
C GLU A 275 25.18 -9.44 45.27
N LEU A 276 25.55 -9.31 44.00
CA LEU A 276 25.31 -8.11 43.22
C LEU A 276 23.81 -7.76 43.11
N GLU A 277 22.93 -8.76 42.96
CA GLU A 277 21.49 -8.52 42.94
C GLU A 277 20.92 -8.19 44.31
N SER A 278 21.48 -8.77 45.39
CA SER A 278 21.04 -8.47 46.75
C SER A 278 21.38 -7.03 47.17
N ALA A 279 22.50 -6.53 46.68
CA ALA A 279 22.99 -5.18 46.95
C ALA A 279 22.20 -4.08 46.23
N ARG A 280 21.30 -4.44 45.27
CA ARG A 280 20.47 -3.46 44.55
C ARG A 280 19.45 -2.79 45.46
N PRO A 281 19.25 -1.46 45.35
CA PRO A 281 18.24 -0.73 46.11
C PRO A 281 16.81 -1.22 45.78
N ALA A 282 15.94 -1.24 46.82
CA ALA A 282 14.57 -1.76 46.71
C ALA A 282 13.70 -1.04 45.67
N HIS A 283 13.97 0.21 45.35
CA HIS A 283 13.23 1.03 44.38
C HIS A 283 13.31 0.47 42.95
N PHE A 284 14.41 -0.19 42.59
CA PHE A 284 14.59 -0.78 41.27
C PHE A 284 14.06 -2.22 41.15
N LYS A 285 13.88 -2.89 42.30
CA LYS A 285 13.34 -4.27 42.33
C LYS A 285 11.91 -4.36 41.78
N THR A 286 11.11 -3.32 41.95
CA THR A 286 9.69 -3.29 41.54
C THR A 286 9.52 -3.10 40.01
N VAL A 287 10.40 -2.32 39.38
CA VAL A 287 10.35 -2.06 37.93
C VAL A 287 10.87 -3.26 37.12
N MET A 288 11.73 -4.09 37.72
CA MET A 288 12.37 -5.24 37.09
C MET A 288 11.87 -6.61 37.59
N ALA A 289 10.72 -6.68 38.26
CA ALA A 289 10.12 -7.95 38.66
C ALA A 289 9.93 -8.92 37.46
N ALA A 290 9.78 -8.40 36.24
CA ALA A 290 9.77 -9.17 35.00
C ALA A 290 11.16 -9.77 34.63
N THR A 291 12.28 -9.23 35.14
CA THR A 291 13.65 -9.70 34.87
C THR A 291 14.21 -10.62 35.96
N GLY A 292 13.59 -10.68 37.13
CA GLY A 292 13.98 -11.59 38.23
C GLY A 292 13.96 -13.07 37.83
N SER A 293 13.17 -13.45 36.83
CA SER A 293 13.18 -14.78 36.22
C SER A 293 14.45 -15.09 35.42
N SER A 294 15.17 -14.06 34.94
CA SER A 294 16.40 -14.25 34.14
C SER A 294 17.59 -14.62 35.02
N LEU A 295 17.77 -13.98 36.19
CA LEU A 295 18.86 -14.29 37.10
C LEU A 295 18.72 -15.69 37.70
N LYS A 296 17.52 -16.06 38.16
CA LYS A 296 17.26 -17.44 38.65
C LYS A 296 17.62 -18.48 37.60
N ARG A 297 17.31 -18.22 36.34
CA ARG A 297 17.63 -19.10 35.21
C ARG A 297 19.13 -19.18 34.96
N ARG A 298 19.86 -18.06 35.05
CA ARG A 298 21.32 -18.00 34.93
C ARG A 298 21.98 -18.85 36.01
N ILE A 299 21.63 -18.60 37.29
CA ILE A 299 22.17 -19.34 38.42
C ILE A 299 21.85 -20.84 38.33
N ALA A 300 20.61 -21.22 38.06
CA ALA A 300 20.22 -22.62 37.94
C ALA A 300 21.02 -23.35 36.82
N ARG A 301 21.27 -22.66 35.70
CA ARG A 301 22.08 -23.21 34.60
C ARG A 301 23.57 -23.37 35.00
N LEU A 302 24.14 -22.39 35.68
CA LEU A 302 25.51 -22.45 36.19
C LEU A 302 25.73 -23.60 37.17
N LEU A 303 24.70 -23.92 37.96
CA LEU A 303 24.72 -25.01 38.94
C LEU A 303 24.28 -26.37 38.33
N GLY A 304 24.14 -26.45 36.99
CA GLY A 304 23.79 -27.70 36.33
C GLY A 304 22.37 -28.21 36.60
N GLN A 305 21.49 -27.39 37.18
CA GLN A 305 20.12 -27.81 37.47
C GLN A 305 19.27 -27.91 36.21
N PRO A 306 18.47 -28.99 36.03
CA PRO A 306 17.55 -29.09 34.92
C PRO A 306 16.53 -27.95 35.00
N GLN A 307 16.42 -27.18 33.92
CA GLN A 307 15.45 -26.08 33.88
C GLN A 307 14.03 -26.65 33.81
N PRO A 308 13.12 -26.27 34.70
CA PRO A 308 11.72 -26.59 34.51
C PRO A 308 11.29 -25.97 33.16
N ALA A 309 10.75 -26.81 32.29
CA ALA A 309 10.12 -26.32 31.07
C ALA A 309 9.09 -25.27 31.49
N SER A 310 9.35 -24.01 31.20
CA SER A 310 8.45 -22.91 31.58
C SER A 310 7.12 -23.11 30.83
N ARG A 311 6.13 -23.65 31.56
CA ARG A 311 4.73 -23.79 31.14
C ARG A 311 3.97 -22.45 31.20
N THR A 312 4.64 -21.32 31.29
CA THR A 312 3.95 -20.05 31.02
C THR A 312 3.40 -20.12 29.61
N LEU A 313 2.24 -19.57 29.39
CA LEU A 313 1.65 -19.31 28.04
C LEU A 313 2.74 -18.67 27.17
N SER A 314 3.71 -19.50 26.93
CA SER A 314 4.98 -19.21 26.33
C SER A 314 4.70 -18.98 24.87
N GLY A 315 5.30 -17.97 24.32
CA GLY A 315 5.35 -17.57 22.93
C GLY A 315 4.46 -18.32 21.92
N PRO A 316 4.43 -19.68 21.87
CA PRO A 316 3.56 -20.43 20.96
C PRO A 316 2.06 -20.16 21.15
N GLY A 317 1.58 -20.03 22.38
CA GLY A 317 0.16 -19.74 22.65
C GLY A 317 -0.22 -18.31 22.27
N ILE A 318 0.65 -17.35 22.54
CA ILE A 318 0.46 -15.95 22.15
C ILE A 318 0.59 -15.83 20.61
N ILE A 319 1.53 -16.55 20.00
CA ILE A 319 1.71 -16.58 18.55
C ILE A 319 0.52 -17.27 17.87
N ALA A 320 0.02 -18.39 18.42
CA ALA A 320 -1.17 -19.06 17.91
C ALA A 320 -2.42 -18.17 18.05
N ALA A 321 -2.59 -17.48 19.17
CA ALA A 321 -3.67 -16.51 19.36
C ALA A 321 -3.54 -15.30 18.42
N ALA A 322 -2.32 -14.78 18.22
CA ALA A 322 -2.05 -13.71 17.27
C ALA A 322 -2.26 -14.17 15.82
N MET A 323 -1.86 -15.41 15.46
CA MET A 323 -2.18 -16.01 14.16
C MET A 323 -3.69 -16.15 13.96
N LEU A 324 -4.40 -16.65 14.96
CA LEU A 324 -5.85 -16.79 14.88
C LEU A 324 -6.52 -15.43 14.71
N LEU A 325 -6.09 -14.40 15.45
CA LEU A 325 -6.58 -13.03 15.32
C LEU A 325 -6.20 -12.41 13.96
N THR A 326 -5.01 -12.66 13.42
CA THR A 326 -4.63 -12.16 12.09
C THR A 326 -5.37 -12.91 10.98
N VAL A 327 -5.56 -14.22 11.09
CA VAL A 327 -6.36 -15.01 10.14
C VAL A 327 -7.83 -14.59 10.17
N THR A 328 -8.40 -14.38 11.36
CA THR A 328 -9.78 -13.88 11.49
C THR A 328 -9.92 -12.44 11.00
N ALA A 329 -8.96 -11.57 11.28
CA ALA A 329 -8.94 -10.20 10.74
C ALA A 329 -8.79 -10.18 9.21
N LEU A 330 -7.92 -11.03 8.65
CA LEU A 330 -7.78 -11.19 7.21
C LEU A 330 -9.02 -11.82 6.56
N ALA A 331 -9.67 -12.77 7.24
CA ALA A 331 -10.93 -13.37 6.77
C ALA A 331 -12.08 -12.35 6.80
N VAL A 332 -12.13 -11.46 7.79
CA VAL A 332 -13.13 -10.39 7.88
C VAL A 332 -12.80 -9.25 6.90
N TRP A 333 -11.52 -8.91 6.71
CA TRP A 333 -11.11 -7.87 5.76
C TRP A 333 -11.01 -8.36 4.32
N GLY A 334 -10.78 -9.65 4.11
CA GLY A 334 -10.73 -10.27 2.78
C GLY A 334 -12.10 -10.64 2.22
N GLN A 335 -13.18 -10.40 2.95
CA GLN A 335 -14.50 -10.44 2.32
C GLN A 335 -14.57 -9.27 1.34
N PRO A 336 -14.77 -9.53 0.03
CA PRO A 336 -15.02 -8.46 -0.91
C PRO A 336 -16.20 -7.67 -0.34
N ALA A 337 -16.04 -6.36 -0.17
CA ALA A 337 -17.13 -5.48 0.24
C ALA A 337 -18.34 -5.87 -0.60
N ALA A 338 -19.45 -6.22 0.05
CA ALA A 338 -20.66 -6.65 -0.64
C ALA A 338 -20.94 -5.60 -1.72
N ARG A 339 -20.89 -5.99 -2.99
CA ARG A 339 -21.12 -5.05 -4.09
C ARG A 339 -22.49 -4.43 -3.88
N PRO A 340 -22.63 -3.12 -4.04
CA PRO A 340 -23.91 -2.46 -3.83
C PRO A 340 -24.93 -3.06 -4.80
N LYS A 341 -26.12 -3.38 -4.29
CA LYS A 341 -27.24 -3.94 -5.06
C LYS A 341 -28.44 -3.04 -4.94
N PHE A 342 -29.29 -3.07 -5.95
CA PHE A 342 -30.61 -2.44 -5.87
C PHE A 342 -31.48 -3.18 -4.84
N GLU A 343 -32.31 -2.44 -4.11
CA GLU A 343 -33.28 -3.00 -3.17
C GLU A 343 -34.32 -3.86 -3.90
N VAL A 344 -34.84 -3.33 -4.99
CA VAL A 344 -35.80 -4.01 -5.88
C VAL A 344 -35.46 -3.68 -7.32
N ALA A 345 -35.45 -4.66 -8.20
CA ALA A 345 -35.24 -4.47 -9.63
C ALA A 345 -36.20 -5.34 -10.44
N SER A 346 -36.90 -4.71 -11.38
CA SER A 346 -37.73 -5.36 -12.43
C SER A 346 -36.99 -5.29 -13.75
N VAL A 347 -36.91 -6.41 -14.47
CA VAL A 347 -36.30 -6.51 -15.79
C VAL A 347 -37.33 -7.21 -16.69
N LYS A 348 -37.80 -6.53 -17.74
CA LYS A 348 -38.80 -7.08 -18.70
C LYS A 348 -38.33 -6.87 -20.13
N PRO A 349 -38.55 -7.83 -21.03
CA PRO A 349 -38.33 -7.60 -22.45
C PRO A 349 -39.17 -6.43 -22.94
N SER A 350 -38.58 -5.52 -23.71
CA SER A 350 -39.25 -4.37 -24.27
C SER A 350 -39.49 -4.56 -25.78
N GLN A 351 -40.66 -4.17 -26.24
CA GLN A 351 -41.01 -4.11 -27.68
C GLN A 351 -40.80 -2.70 -28.26
N GLU A 352 -40.62 -1.69 -27.38
CA GLU A 352 -40.44 -0.33 -27.82
C GLU A 352 -38.96 0.01 -28.03
N THR A 353 -38.57 0.28 -29.27
CA THR A 353 -37.20 0.66 -29.68
C THR A 353 -37.02 2.17 -29.83
N ARG A 354 -38.05 2.96 -29.55
CA ARG A 354 -38.14 4.38 -29.95
C ARG A 354 -37.28 5.33 -29.12
N PHE A 355 -36.99 4.99 -27.85
CA PHE A 355 -36.23 5.86 -26.94
C PHE A 355 -35.25 5.06 -26.06
N MET A 356 -34.11 4.74 -26.62
CA MET A 356 -33.04 4.11 -25.85
C MET A 356 -32.48 5.09 -24.79
N SER A 357 -32.58 4.73 -23.52
CA SER A 357 -32.02 5.56 -22.44
C SER A 357 -31.65 4.75 -21.20
N VAL A 358 -30.57 5.17 -20.54
CA VAL A 358 -30.20 4.72 -19.21
C VAL A 358 -30.15 5.97 -18.33
N ARG A 359 -31.09 6.11 -17.41
CA ARG A 359 -31.27 7.30 -16.58
C ARG A 359 -31.06 6.97 -15.11
N PRO A 360 -29.88 7.24 -14.56
CA PRO A 360 -29.67 7.19 -13.12
C PRO A 360 -30.34 8.41 -12.47
N LEU A 361 -31.31 8.16 -11.60
CA LEU A 361 -31.97 9.12 -10.74
C LEU A 361 -31.46 8.94 -9.29
N PRO A 362 -31.59 9.92 -8.40
CA PRO A 362 -31.02 9.81 -7.05
C PRO A 362 -31.46 8.59 -6.24
N SER A 363 -32.71 8.12 -6.43
CA SER A 363 -33.27 6.96 -5.70
C SER A 363 -33.70 5.81 -6.60
N ARG A 364 -33.40 5.87 -7.92
CA ARG A 364 -33.92 4.92 -8.90
C ARG A 364 -33.08 4.91 -10.17
N LEU A 365 -32.95 3.76 -10.79
CA LEU A 365 -32.46 3.61 -12.18
C LEU A 365 -33.62 3.21 -13.06
N THR A 366 -33.85 3.96 -14.13
CA THR A 366 -34.77 3.56 -15.22
C THR A 366 -34.00 3.41 -16.51
N ALA A 367 -34.21 2.32 -17.23
CA ALA A 367 -33.56 2.12 -18.51
C ALA A 367 -34.52 1.40 -19.49
N ASN A 368 -34.49 1.84 -20.75
CA ASN A 368 -34.95 1.09 -21.89
C ASN A 368 -33.75 0.93 -22.84
N ALA A 369 -33.11 -0.25 -22.80
CA ALA A 369 -31.80 -0.40 -23.42
C ALA A 369 -31.48 -1.85 -23.79
N SER A 370 -30.60 -2.01 -24.79
CA SER A 370 -29.95 -3.30 -25.04
C SER A 370 -28.92 -3.63 -23.96
N VAL A 371 -28.62 -4.92 -23.77
CA VAL A 371 -27.61 -5.35 -22.79
C VAL A 371 -26.26 -4.69 -23.06
N ARG A 372 -25.90 -4.52 -24.33
CA ARG A 372 -24.67 -3.78 -24.71
C ARG A 372 -24.67 -2.35 -24.20
N LEU A 373 -25.78 -1.61 -24.32
CA LEU A 373 -25.89 -0.23 -23.86
C LEU A 373 -25.88 -0.16 -22.32
N LEU A 374 -26.47 -1.14 -21.64
CA LEU A 374 -26.38 -1.29 -20.19
C LEU A 374 -24.93 -1.53 -19.76
N MET A 375 -24.20 -2.41 -20.46
CA MET A 375 -22.77 -2.65 -20.19
C MET A 375 -21.92 -1.39 -20.42
N GLN A 376 -22.17 -0.64 -21.50
CA GLN A 376 -21.47 0.63 -21.77
C GLN A 376 -21.63 1.60 -20.59
N SER A 377 -22.84 1.70 -20.06
CA SER A 377 -23.15 2.58 -18.92
C SER A 377 -22.55 2.05 -17.62
N ALA A 378 -22.71 0.76 -17.33
CA ALA A 378 -22.27 0.12 -16.08
C ALA A 378 -20.73 0.11 -15.94
N TYR A 379 -20.01 -0.16 -17.02
CA TYR A 379 -18.55 -0.27 -17.03
C TYR A 379 -17.85 0.98 -17.57
N THR A 380 -18.61 1.99 -17.97
CA THR A 380 -18.10 3.27 -18.52
C THR A 380 -17.18 3.05 -19.73
N VAL A 381 -17.58 2.14 -20.63
CA VAL A 381 -16.83 1.78 -21.83
C VAL A 381 -17.61 2.14 -23.10
N GLN A 382 -16.90 2.18 -24.21
CA GLN A 382 -17.49 2.46 -25.54
C GLN A 382 -17.97 1.16 -26.20
N ALA A 383 -18.86 1.31 -27.17
CA ALA A 383 -19.42 0.17 -27.90
C ALA A 383 -18.36 -0.75 -28.52
N PHE A 384 -17.31 -0.20 -29.10
CA PHE A 384 -16.20 -0.95 -29.71
C PHE A 384 -15.31 -1.69 -28.73
N GLN A 385 -15.40 -1.34 -27.43
CA GLN A 385 -14.65 -2.01 -26.37
C GLN A 385 -15.36 -3.25 -25.83
N ILE A 386 -16.60 -3.53 -26.26
CA ILE A 386 -17.33 -4.74 -25.88
C ILE A 386 -17.25 -5.73 -27.03
N VAL A 387 -16.59 -6.86 -26.82
CA VAL A 387 -16.27 -7.86 -27.80
C VAL A 387 -16.76 -9.25 -27.39
N ASP A 388 -16.92 -10.13 -28.36
CA ASP A 388 -17.19 -11.57 -28.18
C ASP A 388 -18.48 -11.89 -27.40
N GLY A 389 -19.57 -11.20 -27.69
CA GLY A 389 -20.89 -11.52 -27.13
C GLY A 389 -21.86 -12.08 -28.19
N PRO A 390 -22.94 -12.78 -27.77
CA PRO A 390 -23.98 -13.24 -28.69
C PRO A 390 -24.74 -12.05 -29.32
N ALA A 391 -25.22 -12.23 -30.55
CA ALA A 391 -25.84 -11.14 -31.32
C ALA A 391 -27.05 -10.48 -30.63
N TRP A 392 -27.77 -11.22 -29.79
CA TRP A 392 -28.97 -10.71 -29.13
C TRP A 392 -28.67 -9.57 -28.11
N ILE A 393 -27.44 -9.48 -27.54
CA ILE A 393 -27.10 -8.38 -26.64
C ILE A 393 -27.15 -7.01 -27.30
N HIS A 394 -27.16 -6.97 -28.63
CA HIS A 394 -27.24 -5.73 -29.42
C HIS A 394 -28.69 -5.42 -29.88
N SER A 395 -29.49 -6.46 -30.11
CA SER A 395 -30.80 -6.36 -30.79
C SER A 395 -32.00 -6.49 -29.87
N GLU A 396 -31.83 -7.11 -28.68
CA GLU A 396 -32.92 -7.25 -27.72
C GLU A 396 -32.87 -6.12 -26.68
N TYR A 397 -34.03 -5.54 -26.41
CA TYR A 397 -34.18 -4.42 -25.48
C TYR A 397 -34.91 -4.86 -24.22
N TYR A 398 -34.54 -4.24 -23.12
CA TYR A 398 -35.12 -4.52 -21.81
C TYR A 398 -35.51 -3.22 -21.11
N ASP A 399 -36.72 -3.24 -20.53
CA ASP A 399 -37.18 -2.21 -19.61
C ASP A 399 -36.74 -2.57 -18.20
N ILE A 400 -35.91 -1.73 -17.62
CA ILE A 400 -35.36 -1.87 -16.26
C ILE A 400 -35.89 -0.77 -15.40
N ASP A 401 -36.40 -1.16 -14.23
CA ASP A 401 -36.83 -0.28 -13.18
C ASP A 401 -36.26 -0.80 -11.86
N ALA A 402 -35.29 -0.08 -11.32
CA ALA A 402 -34.55 -0.52 -10.14
C ALA A 402 -34.50 0.61 -9.08
N LYS A 403 -34.89 0.30 -7.84
CA LYS A 403 -34.86 1.23 -6.70
C LYS A 403 -33.60 1.05 -5.89
N THR A 404 -33.07 2.16 -5.40
CA THR A 404 -31.94 2.18 -4.47
C THR A 404 -32.42 2.41 -3.03
N ASP A 405 -31.64 1.96 -2.05
CA ASP A 405 -31.86 2.30 -0.65
C ASP A 405 -31.32 3.72 -0.39
N GLY A 406 -32.22 4.71 -0.47
CA GLY A 406 -31.90 6.13 -0.34
C GLY A 406 -31.33 6.80 -1.60
N ASN A 407 -30.81 8.00 -1.42
CA ASN A 407 -30.20 8.79 -2.48
C ASN A 407 -28.74 8.37 -2.69
N VAL A 408 -28.47 7.78 -3.84
CA VAL A 408 -27.12 7.32 -4.23
C VAL A 408 -26.55 8.15 -5.38
N GLY A 409 -25.23 8.28 -5.43
CA GLY A 409 -24.55 8.96 -6.51
C GLY A 409 -24.56 8.14 -7.82
N ARG A 410 -24.40 8.83 -8.96
CA ARG A 410 -24.35 8.18 -10.29
C ARG A 410 -23.33 7.04 -10.39
N ALA A 411 -22.15 7.22 -9.81
CA ALA A 411 -21.08 6.20 -9.82
C ALA A 411 -21.52 4.92 -9.07
N GLU A 412 -22.17 5.07 -7.94
CA GLU A 412 -22.68 3.95 -7.14
C GLU A 412 -23.86 3.24 -7.83
N THR A 413 -24.76 4.01 -8.47
CA THR A 413 -25.85 3.45 -9.29
C THR A 413 -25.29 2.56 -10.41
N PHE A 414 -24.16 2.94 -11.03
CA PHE A 414 -23.55 2.12 -12.08
C PHE A 414 -22.86 0.86 -11.53
N LEU A 415 -22.30 0.89 -10.30
CA LEU A 415 -21.86 -0.33 -9.62
C LEU A 415 -23.02 -1.27 -9.27
N MET A 416 -24.16 -0.73 -8.86
CA MET A 416 -25.39 -1.52 -8.67
C MET A 416 -25.89 -2.12 -9.99
N LEU A 417 -25.74 -1.42 -11.11
CA LEU A 417 -26.09 -1.93 -12.44
C LEU A 417 -25.18 -3.07 -12.86
N GLN A 418 -23.87 -3.04 -12.50
CA GLN A 418 -22.98 -4.19 -12.72
C GLN A 418 -23.49 -5.42 -11.97
N SER A 419 -23.83 -5.26 -10.68
CA SER A 419 -24.40 -6.35 -9.88
C SER A 419 -25.69 -6.89 -10.46
N LEU A 420 -26.56 -6.02 -10.99
CA LEU A 420 -27.81 -6.44 -11.66
C LEU A 420 -27.54 -7.24 -12.92
N LEU A 421 -26.57 -6.83 -13.74
CA LEU A 421 -26.18 -7.57 -14.93
C LEU A 421 -25.60 -8.96 -14.60
N GLU A 422 -24.79 -9.04 -13.56
CA GLU A 422 -24.26 -10.31 -13.06
C GLU A 422 -25.39 -11.23 -12.51
N ASP A 423 -26.32 -10.67 -11.72
CA ASP A 423 -27.37 -11.45 -11.06
C ASP A 423 -28.51 -11.86 -12.02
N ARG A 424 -28.93 -11.00 -12.95
CA ARG A 424 -30.11 -11.21 -13.80
C ARG A 424 -29.81 -11.75 -15.19
N PHE A 425 -28.62 -11.39 -15.71
CA PHE A 425 -28.18 -11.83 -17.04
C PHE A 425 -27.04 -12.85 -16.95
N ALA A 426 -26.65 -13.30 -15.75
CA ALA A 426 -25.51 -14.18 -15.50
C ALA A 426 -24.22 -13.70 -16.22
N LEU A 427 -24.06 -12.38 -16.36
CA LEU A 427 -22.97 -11.77 -17.11
C LEU A 427 -21.62 -12.08 -16.45
N LYS A 428 -20.72 -12.70 -17.23
CA LYS A 428 -19.32 -12.89 -16.86
C LYS A 428 -18.45 -12.22 -17.89
N ILE A 429 -17.51 -11.42 -17.45
CA ILE A 429 -16.61 -10.66 -18.30
C ILE A 429 -15.17 -10.72 -17.77
N HIS A 430 -14.21 -10.58 -18.68
CA HIS A 430 -12.84 -10.22 -18.31
C HIS A 430 -12.34 -9.06 -19.17
N ARG A 431 -11.26 -8.45 -18.74
CA ARG A 431 -10.62 -7.35 -19.48
C ARG A 431 -9.33 -7.86 -20.09
N GLU A 432 -9.12 -7.54 -21.35
CA GLU A 432 -7.87 -7.81 -22.05
C GLU A 432 -7.46 -6.62 -22.93
N SER A 433 -6.21 -6.59 -23.34
CA SER A 433 -5.72 -5.58 -24.29
C SER A 433 -5.65 -6.19 -25.68
N ARG A 434 -6.37 -5.62 -26.64
CA ARG A 434 -6.35 -6.01 -28.07
C ARG A 434 -5.79 -4.88 -28.92
N ASP A 435 -5.02 -5.26 -29.95
CA ASP A 435 -4.60 -4.32 -30.98
C ASP A 435 -5.77 -4.01 -31.91
N LEU A 436 -6.35 -2.83 -31.74
CA LEU A 436 -7.45 -2.35 -32.56
C LEU A 436 -7.00 -1.22 -33.49
N PRO A 437 -7.74 -1.02 -34.62
CA PRO A 437 -7.57 0.19 -35.42
C PRO A 437 -7.96 1.42 -34.58
N VAL A 438 -7.05 2.37 -34.40
CA VAL A 438 -7.24 3.61 -33.64
C VAL A 438 -7.01 4.82 -34.52
N TYR A 439 -7.44 5.99 -34.06
CA TYR A 439 -7.01 7.27 -34.62
C TYR A 439 -6.08 7.98 -33.63
N ASN A 440 -4.98 8.54 -34.12
CA ASN A 440 -4.19 9.51 -33.37
C ASN A 440 -4.66 10.91 -33.74
N LEU A 441 -5.10 11.69 -32.77
CA LEU A 441 -5.41 13.10 -32.93
C LEU A 441 -4.11 13.88 -32.82
N VAL A 442 -3.72 14.58 -33.88
CA VAL A 442 -2.47 15.34 -33.97
C VAL A 442 -2.73 16.76 -34.45
N ALA A 443 -1.80 17.67 -34.20
CA ALA A 443 -1.84 19.02 -34.78
C ALA A 443 -1.65 18.95 -36.30
N ALA A 444 -2.45 19.68 -37.07
CA ALA A 444 -2.31 19.77 -38.50
C ALA A 444 -1.11 20.66 -38.89
N ARG A 445 -0.55 20.46 -40.09
CA ARG A 445 0.60 21.24 -40.59
C ARG A 445 0.38 22.77 -40.63
N GLY A 446 -0.88 23.21 -40.66
CA GLY A 446 -1.26 24.64 -40.65
C GLY A 446 -1.34 25.27 -39.26
N GLY A 447 -0.98 24.51 -38.21
CA GLY A 447 -1.08 24.96 -36.83
C GLY A 447 -2.48 24.77 -36.22
N VAL A 448 -2.54 24.81 -34.91
CA VAL A 448 -3.78 24.64 -34.13
C VAL A 448 -4.58 25.95 -34.18
N LYS A 449 -5.88 25.83 -34.49
CA LYS A 449 -6.82 26.96 -34.58
C LYS A 449 -7.84 26.97 -33.40
N LEU A 450 -7.66 26.08 -32.41
CA LEU A 450 -8.51 26.02 -31.23
C LEU A 450 -8.33 27.27 -30.37
N PRO A 451 -9.38 28.06 -30.09
CA PRO A 451 -9.29 29.17 -29.19
C PRO A 451 -9.12 28.66 -27.75
N PRO A 452 -8.19 29.25 -26.98
CA PRO A 452 -8.10 28.97 -25.55
C PRO A 452 -9.41 29.39 -24.85
N TRP A 453 -9.81 28.62 -23.86
CA TRP A 453 -11.02 28.90 -23.09
C TRP A 453 -10.97 30.29 -22.46
N LYS A 454 -12.11 30.99 -22.49
CA LYS A 454 -12.31 32.28 -21.84
C LYS A 454 -13.42 32.18 -20.81
N GLU A 455 -13.24 32.86 -19.68
CA GLU A 455 -14.27 32.92 -18.66
C GLU A 455 -15.56 33.53 -19.21
N GLY A 456 -16.70 32.84 -18.99
CA GLY A 456 -18.00 33.24 -19.53
C GLY A 456 -18.34 32.71 -20.93
N SER A 457 -17.45 31.98 -21.63
CA SER A 457 -17.72 31.36 -22.95
C SER A 457 -18.64 30.16 -22.88
N CYS A 458 -18.88 29.59 -21.70
CA CYS A 458 -19.73 28.43 -21.49
C CYS A 458 -20.59 28.57 -20.22
N VAL A 459 -21.64 27.75 -20.10
CA VAL A 459 -22.54 27.70 -18.93
C VAL A 459 -22.23 26.46 -18.11
N GLU A 460 -22.01 26.63 -16.80
CA GLU A 460 -21.81 25.50 -15.89
C GLU A 460 -23.13 24.71 -15.76
N SER A 461 -23.04 23.39 -15.95
CA SER A 461 -24.19 22.50 -15.73
C SER A 461 -24.41 22.31 -14.24
N ALA A 462 -25.66 22.44 -13.77
CA ALA A 462 -26.01 22.09 -12.39
C ALA A 462 -25.71 20.60 -12.11
N PRO A 463 -25.44 20.21 -10.85
CA PRO A 463 -25.17 18.82 -10.47
C PRO A 463 -26.25 17.83 -10.92
N ASP A 464 -27.47 18.31 -11.10
CA ASP A 464 -28.66 17.51 -11.47
C ASP A 464 -28.83 17.31 -12.98
N GLY A 465 -27.86 17.73 -13.80
CA GLY A 465 -27.94 17.62 -15.27
C GLY A 465 -28.91 18.60 -15.94
N LEU A 466 -29.51 19.51 -15.18
CA LEU A 466 -30.32 20.60 -15.69
C LEU A 466 -29.42 21.80 -16.01
N LEU A 467 -29.46 22.27 -17.26
CA LEU A 467 -28.75 23.50 -17.65
C LEU A 467 -29.33 24.70 -16.94
N GLN A 468 -28.54 25.33 -16.04
CA GLN A 468 -28.88 26.67 -15.56
C GLN A 468 -28.55 27.69 -16.68
N SER A 469 -29.58 28.33 -17.21
CA SER A 469 -29.39 29.52 -18.04
C SER A 469 -28.79 30.64 -17.18
N ALA A 470 -27.87 31.40 -17.76
CA ALA A 470 -27.38 32.64 -17.15
C ALA A 470 -28.58 33.53 -16.78
N GLY A 471 -28.98 33.52 -15.50
CA GLY A 471 -30.16 34.25 -15.01
C GLY A 471 -31.15 33.43 -14.16
N GLY A 472 -30.83 32.15 -13.82
CA GLY A 472 -31.60 31.36 -12.83
C GLY A 472 -33.01 30.94 -13.24
N ARG A 473 -33.36 30.97 -14.53
CA ARG A 473 -34.65 30.49 -15.07
C ARG A 473 -34.47 29.14 -15.76
N VAL A 474 -35.17 28.14 -15.30
CA VAL A 474 -35.34 26.85 -16.01
C VAL A 474 -36.06 27.15 -17.32
N ALA A 475 -35.48 26.75 -18.45
CA ALA A 475 -36.12 26.90 -19.77
C ALA A 475 -37.43 26.10 -19.81
N PRO A 476 -38.53 26.68 -20.28
CA PRO A 476 -39.81 25.98 -20.40
C PRO A 476 -39.68 24.81 -21.42
N PRO A 477 -40.48 23.73 -21.25
CA PRO A 477 -40.54 22.63 -22.21
C PRO A 477 -40.89 23.17 -23.60
N GLY A 478 -40.00 22.99 -24.60
CA GLY A 478 -40.20 23.49 -25.96
C GLY A 478 -39.28 24.66 -26.36
N ALA A 479 -38.47 25.20 -25.45
CA ALA A 479 -37.41 26.13 -25.84
C ALA A 479 -36.33 25.40 -26.61
N GLY A 480 -35.93 25.93 -27.74
CA GLY A 480 -34.84 25.41 -28.56
C GLY A 480 -33.50 25.28 -27.76
N PRO A 481 -32.53 24.52 -28.27
CA PRO A 481 -31.29 24.27 -27.56
C PRO A 481 -30.60 25.58 -27.17
N PRO A 482 -30.05 25.68 -25.95
CA PRO A 482 -29.40 26.89 -25.51
C PRO A 482 -28.26 27.26 -26.46
N ALA A 483 -28.18 28.50 -26.87
CA ALA A 483 -27.19 29.03 -27.79
C ALA A 483 -25.75 29.01 -27.22
N VAL A 484 -25.58 28.69 -25.94
CA VAL A 484 -24.29 28.71 -25.21
C VAL A 484 -23.83 27.27 -24.92
N ALA A 485 -22.55 27.01 -25.17
CA ALA A 485 -21.92 25.72 -24.96
C ALA A 485 -21.88 25.33 -23.46
N PRO A 486 -21.99 24.03 -23.10
CA PRO A 486 -21.78 23.57 -21.73
C PRO A 486 -20.30 23.65 -21.34
N CYS A 487 -20.01 23.98 -20.06
CA CYS A 487 -18.66 23.90 -19.53
C CYS A 487 -18.29 22.48 -19.14
N GLY A 488 -17.05 22.05 -19.46
CA GLY A 488 -16.49 20.76 -19.08
C GLY A 488 -17.11 19.54 -19.77
N GLY A 489 -17.91 19.73 -20.81
CA GLY A 489 -18.51 18.67 -21.61
C GLY A 489 -18.77 19.12 -23.04
N LEU A 490 -18.74 18.16 -23.97
CA LEU A 490 -19.06 18.38 -25.38
C LEU A 490 -20.46 17.84 -25.68
N ARG A 491 -21.22 18.65 -26.42
CA ARG A 491 -22.53 18.25 -26.91
C ARG A 491 -22.46 18.13 -28.44
N VAL A 492 -22.96 17.00 -28.96
CA VAL A 492 -23.18 16.79 -30.38
C VAL A 492 -24.67 16.94 -30.63
N MET A 493 -25.04 17.82 -31.54
CA MET A 493 -26.41 18.07 -31.95
C MET A 493 -26.51 17.80 -33.45
N LEU A 494 -27.61 17.13 -33.87
CA LEU A 494 -27.97 16.96 -35.26
C LEU A 494 -28.98 18.03 -35.65
N ASP A 495 -28.70 18.74 -36.72
CA ASP A 495 -29.55 19.79 -37.27
C ASP A 495 -29.82 19.50 -38.76
N VAL A 496 -30.78 20.22 -39.36
CA VAL A 496 -31.14 20.12 -40.79
C VAL A 496 -29.93 20.36 -41.72
N GLY A 497 -28.90 21.11 -41.25
CA GLY A 497 -27.66 21.40 -41.98
C GLY A 497 -26.49 20.46 -41.69
N GLY A 498 -26.61 19.43 -40.85
CA GLY A 498 -25.52 18.54 -40.47
C GLY A 498 -25.42 18.30 -38.99
N ALA A 499 -24.23 18.01 -38.50
CA ALA A 499 -23.92 17.82 -37.08
C ALA A 499 -23.06 18.99 -36.54
N LYS A 500 -23.36 19.38 -35.33
CA LYS A 500 -22.67 20.46 -34.64
C LYS A 500 -22.17 19.97 -33.29
N MET A 501 -20.86 20.04 -33.08
CA MET A 501 -20.22 19.69 -31.80
C MET A 501 -19.74 20.98 -31.13
N MET A 502 -20.20 21.21 -29.89
CA MET A 502 -19.82 22.41 -29.14
C MET A 502 -19.61 22.13 -27.65
N GLY A 503 -18.64 22.82 -27.07
CA GLY A 503 -18.33 22.78 -25.64
C GLY A 503 -17.30 23.81 -25.26
N GLY A 504 -17.34 24.30 -24.01
CA GLY A 504 -16.35 25.21 -23.47
C GLY A 504 -15.61 24.59 -22.30
N LYS A 505 -14.40 25.08 -22.00
CA LYS A 505 -13.54 24.57 -20.93
C LYS A 505 -13.18 23.07 -21.12
N ILE A 506 -12.85 22.67 -22.33
CA ILE A 506 -12.60 21.28 -22.75
C ILE A 506 -11.12 20.98 -22.76
N ALA A 507 -10.71 19.91 -22.06
CA ALA A 507 -9.36 19.35 -22.17
C ALA A 507 -9.25 18.41 -23.38
N MET A 508 -8.08 18.28 -23.98
CA MET A 508 -7.86 17.44 -25.17
C MET A 508 -8.23 15.94 -24.97
N PRO A 509 -7.95 15.31 -23.81
CA PRO A 509 -8.42 13.93 -23.57
C PRO A 509 -9.95 13.79 -23.61
N GLU A 510 -10.70 14.79 -23.14
CA GLU A 510 -12.17 14.80 -23.18
C GLU A 510 -12.68 15.00 -24.63
N PHE A 511 -12.02 15.84 -25.41
CA PHE A 511 -12.29 15.99 -26.83
C PHE A 511 -12.05 14.69 -27.61
N ALA A 512 -10.90 14.03 -27.39
CA ALA A 512 -10.57 12.75 -27.99
C ALA A 512 -11.58 11.65 -27.61
N ARG A 513 -12.06 11.65 -26.35
CA ARG A 513 -13.11 10.75 -25.89
C ARG A 513 -14.43 10.96 -26.63
N THR A 514 -14.86 12.20 -26.81
CA THR A 514 -16.07 12.54 -27.54
C THR A 514 -15.96 12.19 -29.02
N LEU A 515 -14.79 12.44 -29.64
CA LEU A 515 -14.50 11.99 -31.01
C LEU A 515 -14.57 10.46 -31.12
N SER A 516 -14.05 9.72 -30.12
CA SER A 516 -14.13 8.25 -30.10
C SER A 516 -15.58 7.75 -30.11
N MET A 517 -16.47 8.42 -29.37
CA MET A 517 -17.90 8.12 -29.37
C MET A 517 -18.55 8.43 -30.73
N THR A 518 -18.21 9.57 -31.32
CA THR A 518 -18.79 10.03 -32.60
C THR A 518 -18.36 9.15 -33.77
N LEU A 519 -17.09 8.71 -33.76
CA LEU A 519 -16.49 7.91 -34.81
C LEU A 519 -16.67 6.39 -34.62
N GLY A 520 -17.14 5.94 -33.44
CA GLY A 520 -17.20 4.53 -33.09
C GLY A 520 -15.84 3.83 -33.09
N ARG A 521 -14.76 4.57 -32.95
CA ARG A 521 -13.38 4.09 -33.02
C ARG A 521 -12.49 4.83 -32.03
N PRO A 522 -11.54 4.15 -31.33
CA PRO A 522 -10.68 4.82 -30.36
C PRO A 522 -9.91 5.97 -30.96
N VAL A 523 -9.89 7.12 -30.28
CA VAL A 523 -9.06 8.29 -30.62
C VAL A 523 -8.12 8.55 -29.48
N THR A 524 -6.81 8.54 -29.76
CA THR A 524 -5.76 8.84 -28.80
C THR A 524 -5.26 10.26 -29.01
N ASP A 525 -5.23 11.06 -27.95
CA ASP A 525 -4.66 12.41 -28.02
C ASP A 525 -3.14 12.32 -28.12
N LYS A 526 -2.61 12.85 -29.21
CA LYS A 526 -1.19 13.08 -29.49
C LYS A 526 -0.90 14.52 -29.92
N THR A 527 -1.78 15.46 -29.57
CA THR A 527 -1.63 16.87 -29.94
C THR A 527 -0.54 17.59 -29.17
N GLY A 528 -0.22 17.11 -27.96
CA GLY A 528 0.68 17.80 -27.03
C GLY A 528 0.08 19.05 -26.37
N LEU A 529 -1.21 19.30 -26.53
CA LEU A 529 -1.91 20.47 -26.00
C LEU A 529 -2.37 20.21 -24.56
N THR A 530 -1.92 21.04 -23.61
CA THR A 530 -2.21 20.89 -22.18
C THR A 530 -3.23 21.89 -21.62
N GLY A 531 -3.79 22.76 -22.49
CA GLY A 531 -4.74 23.80 -22.08
C GLY A 531 -6.20 23.35 -22.06
N LEU A 532 -7.07 24.28 -21.66
CA LEU A 532 -8.53 24.19 -21.81
C LEU A 532 -8.95 25.04 -23.00
N TYR A 533 -9.88 24.54 -23.81
CA TYR A 533 -10.25 25.12 -25.08
C TYR A 533 -11.76 25.24 -25.24
N ASP A 534 -12.18 26.20 -26.06
CA ASP A 534 -13.55 26.27 -26.57
C ASP A 534 -13.61 25.52 -27.89
N VAL A 535 -14.45 24.51 -27.98
CA VAL A 535 -14.62 23.68 -29.16
C VAL A 535 -15.91 24.02 -29.86
N LYS A 536 -15.84 24.30 -31.15
CA LYS A 536 -16.97 24.44 -32.04
C LYS A 536 -16.60 23.80 -33.38
N LEU A 537 -17.34 22.76 -33.77
CA LEU A 537 -17.09 22.01 -34.99
C LEU A 537 -18.43 21.73 -35.69
N ASP A 538 -18.54 22.24 -36.91
CA ASP A 538 -19.69 22.02 -37.77
C ASP A 538 -19.27 21.04 -38.89
N PHE A 539 -19.99 19.90 -39.05
CA PHE A 539 -19.64 18.86 -40.00
C PHE A 539 -20.86 18.13 -40.55
N LEU A 540 -20.69 17.45 -41.70
CA LEU A 540 -21.68 16.56 -42.26
C LEU A 540 -21.43 15.12 -41.75
N PRO A 541 -22.45 14.45 -41.14
CA PRO A 541 -22.35 13.02 -40.86
C PRO A 541 -22.15 12.20 -42.14
N ASP A 542 -21.20 11.28 -42.10
CA ASP A 542 -20.82 10.40 -43.20
C ASP A 542 -20.57 8.96 -42.70
N GLU A 543 -20.03 8.09 -43.53
CA GLU A 543 -19.70 6.70 -43.16
C GLU A 543 -18.70 6.60 -42.01
N VAL A 544 -17.83 7.62 -41.82
CA VAL A 544 -16.84 7.66 -40.71
C VAL A 544 -17.52 7.97 -39.39
N THR A 545 -18.66 8.64 -39.42
CA THR A 545 -19.49 8.99 -38.25
C THR A 545 -20.68 8.05 -38.05
N ALA A 546 -20.56 6.81 -38.49
CA ALA A 546 -21.65 5.79 -38.43
C ALA A 546 -22.18 5.50 -37.02
N ALA A 547 -21.50 5.92 -35.98
CA ALA A 547 -21.98 5.86 -34.59
C ALA A 547 -23.05 6.92 -34.27
N LEU A 548 -23.21 7.94 -35.10
CA LEU A 548 -24.31 8.92 -34.98
C LEU A 548 -25.61 8.33 -35.57
N PRO A 549 -26.78 8.66 -34.96
CA PRO A 549 -28.03 8.26 -35.58
C PRO A 549 -28.17 8.90 -36.97
N PRO A 550 -28.84 8.19 -37.93
CA PRO A 550 -29.08 8.75 -39.25
C PRO A 550 -29.91 10.04 -39.13
N PRO A 551 -29.66 11.03 -40.00
CA PRO A 551 -30.45 12.27 -40.02
C PRO A 551 -31.95 11.95 -40.24
N PRO A 552 -32.86 12.77 -39.67
CA PRO A 552 -34.28 12.62 -39.91
C PRO A 552 -34.62 12.57 -41.43
N PRO A 553 -35.61 11.79 -41.86
CA PRO A 553 -35.93 11.66 -43.32
C PRO A 553 -36.18 12.99 -44.01
N ASP A 554 -36.80 13.94 -43.31
CA ASP A 554 -37.09 15.31 -43.79
C ASP A 554 -35.83 16.16 -43.96
N ALA A 555 -34.78 15.89 -43.17
CA ALA A 555 -33.51 16.56 -43.27
C ALA A 555 -32.61 15.97 -44.38
N ALA A 556 -32.75 14.67 -44.69
CA ALA A 556 -32.00 14.02 -45.74
C ALA A 556 -32.33 14.58 -47.16
N ALA A 557 -33.58 15.05 -47.35
CA ALA A 557 -34.04 15.67 -48.61
C ALA A 557 -33.55 17.09 -48.83
N THR A 558 -33.03 17.80 -47.78
CA THR A 558 -32.62 19.21 -47.83
C THR A 558 -31.13 19.40 -47.57
N LEU A 559 -30.35 18.32 -47.55
CA LEU A 559 -28.90 18.34 -47.36
C LEU A 559 -28.13 18.90 -48.59
N ASP A 560 -28.44 20.12 -48.99
CA ASP A 560 -27.56 20.93 -49.81
C ASP A 560 -26.47 21.53 -48.91
N SER A 561 -25.64 20.61 -48.28
CA SER A 561 -24.83 20.98 -47.16
C SER A 561 -23.47 21.52 -47.62
N LYS A 562 -23.21 22.74 -47.25
CA LYS A 562 -21.89 23.42 -47.34
C LYS A 562 -20.89 22.91 -46.29
N ASN A 563 -21.31 21.99 -45.39
CA ASN A 563 -20.46 21.51 -44.31
C ASN A 563 -19.56 20.37 -44.81
N PRO A 564 -18.24 20.39 -44.48
CA PRO A 564 -17.31 19.33 -44.83
C PRO A 564 -17.52 18.07 -43.98
N SER A 565 -16.91 16.94 -44.38
CA SER A 565 -16.81 15.75 -43.52
C SER A 565 -16.09 16.07 -42.20
N ILE A 566 -16.33 15.26 -41.15
CA ILE A 566 -15.69 15.50 -39.83
C ILE A 566 -14.16 15.55 -39.92
N LEU A 567 -13.56 14.76 -40.81
CA LEU A 567 -12.09 14.75 -40.99
C LEU A 567 -11.59 16.08 -41.55
N THR A 568 -12.30 16.62 -42.55
CA THR A 568 -12.00 17.91 -43.15
C THR A 568 -12.30 19.05 -42.19
N ALA A 569 -13.45 19.00 -41.51
CA ALA A 569 -13.84 20.00 -40.51
C ALA A 569 -12.82 20.14 -39.38
N LEU A 570 -12.31 19.03 -38.85
CA LEU A 570 -11.25 19.04 -37.83
C LEU A 570 -10.01 19.78 -38.30
N GLN A 571 -9.61 19.58 -39.57
CA GLN A 571 -8.42 20.20 -40.12
C GLN A 571 -8.63 21.68 -40.44
N GLU A 572 -9.75 22.05 -41.02
CA GLU A 572 -10.03 23.41 -41.47
C GLU A 572 -10.42 24.34 -40.33
N GLN A 573 -11.29 23.86 -39.42
CA GLN A 573 -11.89 24.67 -38.34
C GLN A 573 -11.02 24.68 -37.09
N LEU A 574 -10.42 23.52 -36.71
CA LEU A 574 -9.67 23.39 -35.46
C LEU A 574 -8.15 23.24 -35.64
N GLY A 575 -7.69 23.03 -36.88
CA GLY A 575 -6.25 22.80 -37.14
C GLY A 575 -5.75 21.49 -36.53
N LEU A 576 -6.61 20.48 -36.44
CA LEU A 576 -6.33 19.12 -35.93
C LEU A 576 -6.54 18.10 -37.03
N ARG A 577 -5.80 16.98 -36.97
CA ARG A 577 -5.89 15.90 -37.96
C ARG A 577 -5.95 14.56 -37.26
N LEU A 578 -6.74 13.64 -37.82
CA LEU A 578 -6.79 12.24 -37.42
C LEU A 578 -5.88 11.40 -38.31
N GLU A 579 -4.97 10.65 -37.70
CA GLU A 579 -4.10 9.70 -38.37
C GLU A 579 -4.50 8.28 -37.99
N SER A 580 -4.78 7.44 -39.01
CA SER A 580 -5.10 6.03 -38.78
C SER A 580 -3.86 5.28 -38.27
N ALA A 581 -4.00 4.52 -37.18
CA ALA A 581 -2.95 3.73 -36.58
C ALA A 581 -3.51 2.41 -36.02
N LYS A 582 -2.64 1.54 -35.53
CA LYS A 582 -3.01 0.41 -34.67
C LYS A 582 -2.51 0.71 -33.27
N GLY A 583 -3.29 0.38 -32.26
CA GLY A 583 -2.91 0.60 -30.88
C GLY A 583 -3.58 -0.41 -29.93
N ALA A 584 -2.92 -0.64 -28.80
CA ALA A 584 -3.44 -1.47 -27.74
C ALA A 584 -4.62 -0.75 -27.05
N VAL A 585 -5.80 -1.37 -27.07
CA VAL A 585 -7.03 -0.86 -26.48
C VAL A 585 -7.55 -1.88 -25.49
N GLU A 586 -7.85 -1.44 -24.28
CA GLU A 586 -8.51 -2.30 -23.29
C GLU A 586 -9.95 -2.58 -23.74
N VAL A 587 -10.29 -3.85 -23.84
CA VAL A 587 -11.63 -4.32 -24.23
C VAL A 587 -12.22 -5.18 -23.11
N ILE A 588 -13.55 -5.21 -23.05
CA ILE A 588 -14.32 -6.13 -22.22
C ILE A 588 -14.75 -7.29 -23.10
N VAL A 589 -14.29 -8.48 -22.76
CA VAL A 589 -14.69 -9.73 -23.41
C VAL A 589 -15.87 -10.31 -22.64
N VAL A 590 -16.94 -10.64 -23.35
CA VAL A 590 -18.13 -11.30 -22.79
C VAL A 590 -17.90 -12.79 -22.78
N ASP A 591 -17.56 -13.36 -21.63
CA ASP A 591 -17.34 -14.80 -21.47
C ASP A 591 -18.64 -15.58 -21.43
N HIS A 592 -19.67 -15.00 -20.79
CA HIS A 592 -20.97 -15.63 -20.63
C HIS A 592 -22.06 -14.58 -20.40
N VAL A 593 -23.23 -14.79 -21.01
CA VAL A 593 -24.42 -13.96 -20.78
C VAL A 593 -25.68 -14.76 -21.13
N GLU A 594 -26.70 -14.68 -20.27
CA GLU A 594 -27.98 -15.36 -20.47
C GLU A 594 -29.13 -14.35 -20.51
N ARG A 595 -30.24 -14.75 -21.20
CA ARG A 595 -31.48 -13.96 -21.13
C ARG A 595 -32.05 -14.03 -19.72
N PRO A 596 -32.55 -12.91 -19.18
CA PRO A 596 -33.10 -12.91 -17.81
C PRO A 596 -34.37 -13.78 -17.79
N ALA A 597 -34.57 -14.53 -16.69
CA ALA A 597 -35.84 -15.18 -16.43
C ALA A 597 -36.93 -14.11 -16.32
N THR A 598 -38.05 -14.32 -16.98
CA THR A 598 -39.23 -13.44 -16.88
C THR A 598 -39.71 -13.41 -15.44
N ASN A 599 -39.71 -12.21 -14.83
CA ASN A 599 -40.32 -11.99 -13.52
C ASN A 599 -41.83 -11.92 -13.62
#